data_6b220563c9b39666494e9a174b01f191
#
_entry.id   6b220563c9b39666494e9a174b01f191
#
_cell.length_a   1.000
_cell.length_b   1.000
_cell.length_c   1.000
_cell.angle_alpha   90.00
_cell.angle_beta   90.00
_cell.angle_gamma   90.00
#
_symmetry.space_group_name_H-M   'P 1'
#
loop_
_entity.id
_entity.type
_entity.pdbx_description
1 polymer ?
#
loop_
_entity_poly.entity_id
_entity_poly.type
_entity_poly.pdbx_seq_one_letter_code
_entity_poly.pdbx_strand_id
1 'polypeptide(L)' 'MSVCFAYVVTPDRENAEQMAHSLLTDRLIACANIIEGMTSIYRWDGAIQRDTETILIVKTRQQRLPEVEAAIKKM' A
#
# COMPACT_ATOMS: atom_id res chain seq x y z
N MET A 1 -15.21 13.27 -11.81
CA MET A 1 -14.76 12.66 -10.57
C MET A 1 -13.47 11.87 -10.83
N SER A 2 -12.41 12.23 -10.14
CA SER A 2 -11.09 11.64 -10.39
C SER A 2 -10.87 10.40 -9.55
N VAL A 3 -10.42 9.34 -10.21
CA VAL A 3 -10.00 8.10 -9.56
C VAL A 3 -8.47 8.04 -9.65
N CYS A 4 -7.85 7.60 -8.57
CA CYS A 4 -6.40 7.46 -8.53
C CYS A 4 -6.00 6.17 -7.83
N PHE A 5 -4.74 5.82 -8.02
CA PHE A 5 -4.14 4.66 -7.36
C PHE A 5 -3.10 5.13 -6.36
N ALA A 6 -3.05 4.47 -5.23
CA ALA A 6 -1.97 4.65 -4.27
C ALA A 6 -1.17 3.36 -4.19
N TYR A 7 0.13 3.50 -4.20
CA TYR A 7 1.09 2.40 -4.16
C TYR A 7 1.66 2.32 -2.75
N VAL A 8 1.54 1.14 -2.14
CA VAL A 8 1.98 0.94 -0.76
C VAL A 8 2.88 -0.29 -0.71
N VAL A 9 4.06 -0.14 -0.15
CA VAL A 9 4.98 -1.27 0.05
C VAL A 9 4.72 -1.84 1.44
N THR A 10 4.51 -3.15 1.50
CA THR A 10 4.26 -3.85 2.76
C THR A 10 5.27 -4.99 2.90
N PRO A 11 5.56 -5.41 4.15
CA PRO A 11 6.56 -6.47 4.35
C PRO A 11 6.14 -7.83 3.83
N ASP A 12 4.85 -8.14 3.86
CA ASP A 12 4.34 -9.44 3.43
C ASP A 12 2.87 -9.37 3.05
N ARG A 13 2.37 -10.48 2.52
CA ARG A 13 0.99 -10.60 2.06
C ARG A 13 -0.02 -10.41 3.19
N GLU A 14 0.26 -10.97 4.35
CA GLU A 14 -0.66 -10.88 5.49
C GLU A 14 -0.90 -9.43 5.89
N ASN A 15 0.17 -8.65 6.00
CA ASN A 15 0.04 -7.21 6.30
C ASN A 15 -0.73 -6.47 5.21
N ALA A 16 -0.46 -6.79 3.94
CA ALA A 16 -1.17 -6.17 2.83
C ALA A 16 -2.66 -6.49 2.87
N GLU A 17 -3.03 -7.74 3.16
CA GLU A 17 -4.43 -8.14 3.25
C GLU A 17 -5.15 -7.46 4.41
N GLN A 18 -4.51 -7.38 5.58
CA GLN A 18 -5.09 -6.71 6.74
C GLN A 18 -5.34 -5.23 6.45
N MET A 19 -4.37 -4.58 5.83
CA MET A 19 -4.50 -3.17 5.45
C MET A 19 -5.62 -2.97 4.44
N ALA A 20 -5.70 -3.82 3.43
CA ALA A 20 -6.74 -3.76 2.41
C ALA A 20 -8.14 -3.94 3.02
N HIS A 21 -8.31 -4.94 3.88
CA HIS A 21 -9.59 -5.17 4.55
C HIS A 21 -10.01 -3.99 5.40
N SER A 22 -9.08 -3.41 6.16
CA SER A 22 -9.37 -2.26 7.00
C SER A 22 -9.84 -1.06 6.17
N LEU A 23 -9.12 -0.77 5.07
CA LEU A 23 -9.45 0.35 4.22
C LEU A 23 -10.80 0.16 3.49
N LEU A 24 -11.09 -1.08 3.08
CA LEU A 24 -12.37 -1.39 2.44
C LEU A 24 -13.53 -1.32 3.44
N THR A 25 -13.33 -1.82 4.65
CA THR A 25 -14.34 -1.79 5.70
C THR A 25 -14.73 -0.35 6.05
N ASP A 26 -13.74 0.53 6.08
CA ASP A 26 -13.97 1.95 6.38
C ASP A 26 -14.40 2.74 5.14
N ARG A 27 -14.59 2.06 4.01
CA ARG A 27 -15.04 2.67 2.75
C ARG A 27 -14.13 3.78 2.24
N LEU A 28 -12.84 3.69 2.55
CA LEU A 28 -11.86 4.67 2.09
C LEU A 28 -11.34 4.36 0.69
N ILE A 29 -11.44 3.10 0.26
CA ILE A 29 -10.99 2.67 -1.06
C ILE A 29 -12.07 1.85 -1.75
N ALA A 30 -12.03 1.82 -3.08
CA ALA A 30 -12.97 1.05 -3.89
C ALA A 30 -12.49 -0.38 -4.12
N CYS A 31 -11.18 -0.58 -4.28
CA CYS A 31 -10.60 -1.91 -4.43
C CYS A 31 -9.12 -1.89 -4.08
N ALA A 32 -8.58 -3.09 -3.86
CA ALA A 32 -7.18 -3.29 -3.55
C ALA A 32 -6.65 -4.46 -4.37
N ASN A 33 -5.42 -4.33 -4.84
CA ASN A 33 -4.70 -5.40 -5.54
C ASN A 33 -3.41 -5.67 -4.79
N ILE A 34 -3.08 -6.93 -4.63
CA ILE A 34 -1.88 -7.35 -3.90
C ILE A 34 -0.98 -8.13 -4.83
N ILE A 35 0.28 -7.73 -4.91
CA ILE A 35 1.29 -8.39 -5.74
C ILE A 35 2.46 -8.77 -4.84
N GLU A 36 2.68 -10.06 -4.70
CA GLU A 36 3.77 -10.59 -3.91
C GLU A 36 5.05 -10.71 -4.74
N GLY A 37 6.17 -10.86 -4.05
CA GLY A 37 7.43 -11.17 -4.70
C GLY A 37 8.10 -9.99 -5.39
N MET A 38 7.76 -8.77 -4.98
CA MET A 38 8.43 -7.59 -5.52
C MET A 38 9.84 -7.50 -4.95
N THR A 39 10.82 -7.26 -5.82
CA THR A 39 12.19 -7.01 -5.39
C THR A 39 12.41 -5.51 -5.28
N SER A 40 12.83 -5.07 -4.10
CA SER A 40 13.21 -3.69 -3.86
C SER A 40 14.72 -3.61 -3.76
N ILE A 41 15.31 -2.68 -4.48
CA ILE A 41 16.77 -2.43 -4.45
C ILE A 41 16.94 -0.97 -4.06
N TYR A 42 17.70 -0.73 -3.01
CA TYR A 42 17.84 0.61 -2.45
C TYR A 42 19.19 0.78 -1.78
N ARG A 43 19.55 2.03 -1.54
CA ARG A 43 20.78 2.34 -0.81
C ARG A 43 20.44 2.55 0.66
N TRP A 44 21.18 1.87 1.50
CA TRP A 44 21.03 1.98 2.95
C TRP A 44 22.40 1.88 3.60
N ASP A 45 22.72 2.86 4.42
CA ASP A 45 23.98 2.87 5.20
C ASP A 45 25.22 2.65 4.32
N GLY A 46 25.25 3.35 3.18
CA GLY A 46 26.39 3.30 2.26
C GLY A 46 26.49 2.05 1.39
N ALA A 47 25.52 1.14 1.48
CA ALA A 47 25.53 -0.09 0.71
C ALA A 47 24.21 -0.26 -0.04
N ILE A 48 24.27 -1.05 -1.11
CA ILE A 48 23.06 -1.40 -1.87
C ILE A 48 22.45 -2.64 -1.23
N GLN A 49 21.18 -2.53 -0.87
CA GLN A 49 20.40 -3.58 -0.24
C GLN A 49 19.36 -4.12 -1.20
N ARG A 50 18.90 -5.33 -0.93
CA ARG A 50 17.90 -6.01 -1.73
C ARG A 50 16.93 -6.73 -0.81
N ASP A 51 15.64 -6.44 -0.93
CA ASP A 51 14.60 -7.08 -0.14
C ASP A 51 13.47 -7.58 -1.04
N THR A 52 12.76 -8.60 -0.58
CA THR A 52 11.53 -9.06 -1.21
C THR A 52 10.37 -8.51 -0.41
N GLU A 53 9.47 -7.84 -1.10
CA GLU A 53 8.35 -7.17 -0.46
C GLU A 53 7.05 -7.42 -1.21
N THR A 54 5.94 -6.99 -0.64
CA THR A 54 4.61 -7.12 -1.23
C THR A 54 4.06 -5.74 -1.54
N ILE A 55 3.49 -5.58 -2.74
CA ILE A 55 2.86 -4.32 -3.14
C ILE A 55 1.37 -4.40 -2.88
N LEU A 56 0.84 -3.37 -2.24
CA LEU A 56 -0.59 -3.14 -2.15
C LEU A 56 -0.92 -1.92 -3.01
N ILE A 57 -1.78 -2.11 -4.01
CA ILE A 57 -2.25 -1.02 -4.85
C ILE A 57 -3.71 -0.80 -4.50
N VAL A 58 -4.05 0.40 -4.05
CA VAL A 58 -5.43 0.74 -3.71
C VAL A 58 -5.98 1.75 -4.71
N LYS A 59 -7.25 1.57 -5.05
CA LYS A 59 -7.96 2.48 -5.95
C LYS A 59 -8.96 3.27 -5.13
N THR A 60 -8.93 4.59 -5.26
CA THR A 60 -9.84 5.46 -4.53
C THR A 60 -10.09 6.75 -5.31
N ARG A 61 -10.97 7.58 -4.80
CA ARG A 61 -11.20 8.92 -5.33
C ARG A 61 -10.12 9.84 -4.79
N GLN A 62 -9.68 10.78 -5.62
CA GLN A 62 -8.62 11.71 -5.25
C GLN A 62 -8.92 12.44 -3.95
N GLN A 63 -10.16 12.83 -3.72
CA GLN A 63 -10.55 13.54 -2.50
C GLN A 63 -10.42 12.72 -1.23
N ARG A 64 -10.33 11.39 -1.35
CA ARG A 64 -10.15 10.52 -0.19
C ARG A 64 -8.70 10.20 0.13
N LEU A 65 -7.77 10.61 -0.72
CA LEU A 65 -6.35 10.32 -0.49
C LEU A 65 -5.83 10.75 0.88
N PRO A 66 -6.16 11.95 1.39
CA PRO A 66 -5.70 12.33 2.72
C PRO A 66 -6.18 11.40 3.82
N GLU A 67 -7.42 10.92 3.72
CA GLU A 67 -7.97 9.97 4.69
C GLU A 67 -7.29 8.60 4.58
N VAL A 68 -7.01 8.16 3.34
CA VAL A 68 -6.32 6.91 3.10
C VAL A 68 -4.91 6.95 3.69
N GLU A 69 -4.18 8.04 3.44
CA GLU A 69 -2.84 8.20 3.99
C GLU A 69 -2.86 8.20 5.52
N ALA A 70 -3.81 8.91 6.12
CA ALA A 70 -3.93 8.96 7.58
C ALA A 70 -4.22 7.57 8.16
N ALA A 71 -5.10 6.80 7.51
CA ALA A 71 -5.44 5.47 7.96
C ALA A 71 -4.24 4.52 7.85
N ILE A 72 -3.49 4.58 6.77
CA ILE A 72 -2.30 3.75 6.56
C ILE A 72 -1.24 4.05 7.61
N LYS A 73 -1.02 5.32 7.93
CA LYS A 73 -0.01 5.72 8.93
C LYS A 73 -0.33 5.23 10.34
N LYS A 74 -1.59 4.91 10.61
CA LYS A 74 -2.01 4.40 11.92
C LYS A 74 -1.84 2.90 12.05
N MET A 75 -1.59 2.21 10.97
CA MET A 75 -1.48 0.74 10.96
C MET A 75 -0.09 0.23 11.36
#